data_c38ea5df7ce0bc1e151441198039a27f
#
_entry.id   c38ea5df7ce0bc1e151441198039a27f
#
_cell.length_a   1.000
_cell.length_b   1.000
_cell.length_c   1.000
_cell.angle_alpha   90.00
_cell.angle_beta   90.00
_cell.angle_gamma   90.00
#
_symmetry.space_group_name_H-M   'P 1'
#
loop_
_entity.id
_entity.type
_entity.pdbx_description
1 polymer ?
#
loop_
_entity_poly.entity_id
_entity_poly.type
_entity_poly.pdbx_seq_one_letter_code
_entity_poly.pdbx_strand_id
1 'polypeptide(L)'
;RLDTSRPSANGWEMQKATDDGGDIVARPVPGTGLNVSVRMGDTETVLVHVIRRFHYEVDALGRGAEPNPIEGWVAPSAVRDSRLPESNQASGTAVVIRPDFYPPGVRGGFTAGQQLTIRDIVADTEGVVRWGGEDRRAYEGLFYLTVRPGDQRLRRIASKIRAWDETPGTGAGTVPDVTESSRRRRAAALR
;
A
#
# COMPACT_ATOMS: atom_id res chain seq x y z
N ARG A 1 26.36 12.82 5.42
CA ARG A 1 25.62 12.17 6.53
C ARG A 1 24.14 12.37 6.25
N LEU A 2 23.48 11.28 5.89
CA LEU A 2 22.02 11.33 5.70
C LEU A 2 21.36 11.71 7.02
N ASP A 3 20.57 12.76 6.97
CA ASP A 3 19.81 13.21 8.14
C ASP A 3 18.62 12.26 8.33
N THR A 4 18.87 11.18 9.08
CA THR A 4 17.84 10.19 9.43
C THR A 4 16.90 10.71 10.52
N SER A 5 17.11 11.95 10.99
CA SER A 5 16.21 12.59 11.95
C SER A 5 14.92 13.08 11.31
N ARG A 6 14.89 13.23 9.97
CA ARG A 6 13.67 13.65 9.25
C ARG A 6 12.76 12.46 9.03
N PRO A 7 11.49 12.56 9.46
CA PRO A 7 10.50 11.53 9.15
C PRO A 7 10.10 11.57 7.67
N SER A 8 9.48 10.49 7.21
CA SER A 8 8.76 10.48 5.93
C SER A 8 7.52 11.40 6.01
N ALA A 9 6.87 11.62 4.88
CA ALA A 9 5.78 12.60 4.76
C ALA A 9 4.65 12.38 5.77
N ASN A 10 4.36 11.14 6.14
CA ASN A 10 3.33 10.79 7.13
C ASN A 10 3.82 10.77 8.58
N GLY A 11 5.06 11.19 8.84
CA GLY A 11 5.60 11.32 10.19
C GLY A 11 6.27 10.07 10.76
N TRP A 12 6.39 8.99 10.00
CA TRP A 12 7.08 7.78 10.44
C TRP A 12 8.59 7.89 10.25
N GLU A 13 9.34 7.29 11.15
CA GLU A 13 10.81 7.29 11.07
C GLU A 13 11.31 6.49 9.88
N MET A 14 12.20 7.08 9.11
CA MET A 14 12.91 6.38 8.04
C MET A 14 13.98 5.46 8.61
N GLN A 15 14.18 4.29 8.01
CA GLN A 15 15.19 3.32 8.45
C GLN A 15 16.24 3.09 7.37
N LYS A 16 17.50 2.99 7.79
CA LYS A 16 18.67 2.88 6.91
C LYS A 16 18.81 1.50 6.29
N ALA A 17 18.32 0.47 6.95
CA ALA A 17 18.50 -0.92 6.53
C ALA A 17 17.31 -1.76 6.97
N THR A 18 17.08 -2.83 6.23
CA THR A 18 16.15 -3.89 6.61
C THR A 18 16.97 -5.03 7.21
N ASP A 19 17.02 -5.10 8.52
CA ASP A 19 17.75 -6.15 9.24
C ASP A 19 16.88 -6.75 10.36
N ASP A 20 17.36 -7.82 10.96
CA ASP A 20 16.63 -8.53 12.01
C ASP A 20 16.43 -7.70 13.28
N GLY A 21 17.16 -6.62 13.43
CA GLY A 21 17.02 -5.71 14.57
C GLY A 21 16.15 -4.48 14.26
N GLY A 22 15.69 -4.31 13.02
CA GLY A 22 14.89 -3.16 12.59
C GLY A 22 13.40 -3.43 12.59
N ASP A 23 12.62 -2.36 12.36
CA ASP A 23 11.17 -2.45 12.28
C ASP A 23 10.68 -2.83 10.87
N ILE A 24 11.58 -2.76 9.87
CA ILE A 24 11.24 -3.05 8.47
C ILE A 24 11.85 -4.39 8.09
N VAL A 25 11.02 -5.30 7.63
CA VAL A 25 11.42 -6.67 7.31
C VAL A 25 10.77 -7.13 6.00
N ALA A 26 11.44 -8.07 5.32
CA ALA A 26 10.85 -8.74 4.16
C ALA A 26 9.78 -9.73 4.62
N ARG A 27 8.60 -9.63 4.04
CA ARG A 27 7.46 -10.49 4.38
C ARG A 27 6.85 -11.11 3.14
N PRO A 28 6.41 -12.37 3.22
CA PRO A 28 5.65 -12.96 2.13
C PRO A 28 4.28 -12.28 1.99
N VAL A 29 3.85 -12.12 0.74
CA VAL A 29 2.50 -11.70 0.41
C VAL A 29 1.69 -12.96 0.09
N PRO A 30 0.86 -13.46 1.02
CA PRO A 30 0.20 -14.75 0.87
C PRO A 30 -0.61 -14.86 -0.42
N GLY A 31 -0.49 -16.00 -1.09
CA GLY A 31 -1.20 -16.29 -2.34
C GLY A 31 -0.58 -15.72 -3.61
N THR A 32 0.53 -14.97 -3.52
CA THR A 32 1.14 -14.31 -4.67
C THR A 32 2.51 -14.87 -5.06
N GLY A 33 3.19 -15.55 -4.15
CA GLY A 33 4.58 -15.95 -4.32
C GLY A 33 5.58 -14.81 -4.20
N LEU A 34 5.14 -13.61 -3.86
CA LEU A 34 5.98 -12.42 -3.74
C LEU A 34 6.35 -12.12 -2.29
N ASN A 35 7.42 -11.35 -2.12
CA ASN A 35 7.83 -10.77 -0.85
C ASN A 35 7.85 -9.25 -0.97
N VAL A 36 7.61 -8.57 0.13
CA VAL A 36 7.67 -7.11 0.22
C VAL A 36 8.32 -6.70 1.53
N SER A 37 9.18 -5.69 1.49
CA SER A 37 9.80 -5.14 2.69
C SER A 37 8.98 -3.95 3.17
N VAL A 38 8.35 -4.10 4.32
CA VAL A 38 7.48 -3.09 4.94
C VAL A 38 7.68 -3.08 6.45
N ARG A 39 7.20 -2.03 7.09
CA ARG A 39 7.19 -1.95 8.56
C ARG A 39 6.31 -3.05 9.12
N MET A 40 6.87 -3.84 10.04
CA MET A 40 6.18 -4.98 10.65
C MET A 40 4.99 -4.53 11.50
N GLY A 41 4.08 -5.45 11.77
CA GLY A 41 2.92 -5.23 12.63
C GLY A 41 1.70 -4.75 11.86
N ASP A 42 1.03 -3.74 12.39
CA ASP A 42 -0.23 -3.24 11.82
C ASP A 42 -0.06 -2.68 10.41
N THR A 43 1.04 -1.98 10.15
CA THR A 43 1.36 -1.46 8.81
C THR A 43 1.46 -2.59 7.79
N GLU A 44 2.19 -3.64 8.11
CA GLU A 44 2.31 -4.84 7.25
C GLU A 44 0.95 -5.43 6.96
N THR A 45 0.13 -5.64 7.97
CA THR A 45 -1.22 -6.22 7.82
C THR A 45 -2.05 -5.42 6.82
N VAL A 46 -2.05 -4.11 6.93
CA VAL A 46 -2.86 -3.23 6.07
C VAL A 46 -2.31 -3.17 4.65
N LEU A 47 -1.00 -2.97 4.48
CA LEU A 47 -0.40 -2.88 3.15
C LEU A 47 -0.43 -4.22 2.41
N VAL A 48 -0.20 -5.33 3.08
CA VAL A 48 -0.30 -6.67 2.47
C VAL A 48 -1.72 -6.95 2.01
N HIS A 49 -2.73 -6.53 2.77
CA HIS A 49 -4.12 -6.65 2.33
C HIS A 49 -4.38 -5.91 1.02
N VAL A 50 -3.90 -4.68 0.90
CA VAL A 50 -4.02 -3.87 -0.33
C VAL A 50 -3.36 -4.58 -1.52
N ILE A 51 -2.13 -5.08 -1.33
CA ILE A 51 -1.38 -5.79 -2.38
C ILE A 51 -2.12 -7.05 -2.81
N ARG A 52 -2.63 -7.83 -1.86
CA ARG A 52 -3.36 -9.08 -2.15
C ARG A 52 -4.64 -8.80 -2.95
N ARG A 53 -5.42 -7.81 -2.55
CA ARG A 53 -6.62 -7.44 -3.30
C ARG A 53 -6.27 -6.94 -4.70
N PHE A 54 -5.22 -6.13 -4.82
CA PHE A 54 -4.75 -5.70 -6.14
C PHE A 54 -4.41 -6.90 -7.03
N HIS A 55 -3.65 -7.84 -6.51
CA HIS A 55 -3.26 -9.05 -7.22
C HIS A 55 -4.46 -9.89 -7.69
N TYR A 56 -5.45 -10.07 -6.85
CA TYR A 56 -6.62 -10.90 -7.16
C TYR A 56 -7.66 -10.18 -8.04
N GLU A 57 -7.77 -8.87 -7.94
CA GLU A 57 -8.92 -8.15 -8.49
C GLU A 57 -8.58 -7.11 -9.55
N VAL A 58 -7.36 -6.57 -9.56
CA VAL A 58 -6.94 -5.56 -10.55
C VAL A 58 -6.07 -6.19 -11.62
N ASP A 59 -4.93 -6.75 -11.23
CA ASP A 59 -4.00 -7.40 -12.15
C ASP A 59 -3.04 -8.30 -11.37
N ALA A 60 -2.89 -9.55 -11.80
CA ALA A 60 -2.04 -10.50 -11.12
C ALA A 60 -0.56 -10.11 -11.24
N LEU A 61 0.13 -10.10 -10.09
CA LEU A 61 1.52 -9.70 -9.97
C LEU A 61 2.47 -10.90 -10.00
N GLY A 62 3.64 -10.73 -10.61
CA GLY A 62 4.71 -11.71 -10.59
C GLY A 62 4.55 -12.88 -11.55
N ARG A 63 3.60 -12.84 -12.48
CA ARG A 63 3.43 -13.88 -13.49
C ARG A 63 4.54 -13.80 -14.54
N GLY A 64 4.96 -14.98 -15.03
CA GLY A 64 5.94 -15.06 -16.09
C GLY A 64 7.29 -14.44 -15.75
N ALA A 65 7.72 -14.56 -14.47
CA ALA A 65 8.96 -13.96 -13.97
C ALA A 65 9.01 -12.44 -14.21
N GLU A 66 7.88 -11.75 -14.04
CA GLU A 66 7.79 -10.30 -14.14
C GLU A 66 8.88 -9.64 -13.29
N PRO A 67 9.73 -8.75 -13.87
CA PRO A 67 10.71 -8.02 -13.08
C PRO A 67 10.02 -6.94 -12.26
N ASN A 68 10.44 -6.79 -11.01
CA ASN A 68 10.04 -5.70 -10.12
C ASN A 68 8.52 -5.49 -10.01
N PRO A 69 7.72 -6.53 -9.67
CA PRO A 69 6.26 -6.39 -9.60
C PRO A 69 5.79 -5.51 -8.45
N ILE A 70 6.60 -5.39 -7.39
CA ILE A 70 6.28 -4.57 -6.24
C ILE A 70 7.57 -4.10 -5.56
N GLU A 71 7.56 -2.84 -5.13
CA GLU A 71 8.65 -2.23 -4.37
C GLU A 71 8.12 -1.71 -3.04
N GLY A 72 8.67 -2.21 -1.95
CA GLY A 72 8.38 -1.72 -0.61
C GLY A 72 9.41 -0.68 -0.18
N TRP A 73 10.10 -0.97 0.93
CA TRP A 73 11.11 -0.08 1.48
C TRP A 73 12.20 0.28 0.46
N VAL A 74 12.58 1.56 0.48
CA VAL A 74 13.77 2.07 -0.20
C VAL A 74 14.66 2.75 0.84
N ALA A 75 15.96 2.78 0.58
CA ALA A 75 16.89 3.46 1.49
C ALA A 75 16.57 4.95 1.56
N PRO A 76 16.74 5.60 2.72
CA PRO A 76 16.56 7.06 2.85
C PRO A 76 17.39 7.87 1.85
N SER A 77 18.52 7.35 1.42
CA SER A 77 19.36 7.99 0.37
C SER A 77 18.66 8.10 -0.99
N ALA A 78 17.64 7.28 -1.25
CA ALA A 78 16.85 7.34 -2.48
C ALA A 78 15.73 8.39 -2.41
N VAL A 79 15.46 8.94 -1.24
CA VAL A 79 14.40 9.95 -1.04
C VAL A 79 14.93 11.31 -1.48
N ARG A 80 14.30 11.90 -2.50
CA ARG A 80 14.65 13.22 -3.00
C ARG A 80 13.99 14.34 -2.22
N ASP A 81 12.75 14.13 -1.81
CA ASP A 81 11.96 15.11 -1.05
C ASP A 81 11.11 14.38 -0.01
N SER A 82 11.42 14.58 1.27
CA SER A 82 10.71 13.94 2.38
C SER A 82 9.25 14.42 2.54
N ARG A 83 8.87 15.49 1.85
CA ARG A 83 7.48 16.00 1.87
C ARG A 83 6.59 15.26 0.87
N LEU A 84 7.14 14.53 -0.08
CA LEU A 84 6.39 13.78 -1.07
C LEU A 84 5.91 12.44 -0.51
N PRO A 85 4.72 11.95 -0.93
CA PRO A 85 4.15 10.69 -0.41
C PRO A 85 5.06 9.48 -0.61
N GLU A 86 5.82 9.40 -1.70
CA GLU A 86 6.74 8.29 -1.95
C GLU A 86 7.89 8.22 -0.94
N SER A 87 8.17 9.29 -0.18
CA SER A 87 9.14 9.24 0.91
C SER A 87 8.75 8.22 1.98
N ASN A 88 7.46 7.89 2.06
CA ASN A 88 6.92 6.92 3.00
C ASN A 88 7.44 5.49 2.74
N GLN A 89 7.99 5.21 1.56
CA GLN A 89 8.68 3.95 1.32
C GLN A 89 9.89 3.80 2.25
N ALA A 90 10.63 4.87 2.53
CA ALA A 90 11.81 4.80 3.38
C ALA A 90 11.48 4.54 4.87
N SER A 91 10.25 4.76 5.28
CA SER A 91 9.75 4.38 6.61
C SER A 91 9.03 3.03 6.62
N GLY A 92 8.97 2.34 5.48
CA GLY A 92 8.25 1.08 5.33
C GLY A 92 6.74 1.21 5.38
N THR A 93 6.20 2.40 5.14
CA THR A 93 4.76 2.71 5.25
C THR A 93 4.10 3.01 3.90
N ALA A 94 4.77 2.65 2.82
CA ALA A 94 4.25 2.75 1.46
C ALA A 94 4.80 1.63 0.59
N VAL A 95 4.06 1.30 -0.46
CA VAL A 95 4.49 0.36 -1.49
C VAL A 95 4.19 0.95 -2.87
N VAL A 96 4.98 0.57 -3.85
CA VAL A 96 4.75 0.92 -5.25
C VAL A 96 4.57 -0.37 -6.05
N ILE A 97 3.42 -0.50 -6.68
CA ILE A 97 3.13 -1.62 -7.57
C ILE A 97 3.65 -1.27 -8.96
N ARG A 98 4.45 -2.17 -9.55
CA ARG A 98 5.05 -2.01 -10.87
C ARG A 98 5.66 -0.62 -11.09
N PRO A 99 6.70 -0.25 -10.33
CA PRO A 99 7.28 1.08 -10.40
C PRO A 99 7.74 1.48 -11.82
N ASP A 100 8.08 0.50 -12.66
CA ASP A 100 8.50 0.76 -14.04
C ASP A 100 7.34 1.07 -14.98
N PHE A 101 6.10 0.73 -14.59
CA PHE A 101 4.88 0.93 -15.40
C PHE A 101 4.08 2.17 -15.01
N TYR A 102 4.11 2.53 -13.73
CA TYR A 102 3.28 3.60 -13.17
C TYR A 102 4.14 4.67 -12.51
N PRO A 103 4.94 5.41 -13.32
CA PRO A 103 5.86 6.41 -12.78
C PRO A 103 5.15 7.62 -12.20
N PRO A 104 5.80 8.37 -11.28
CA PRO A 104 5.21 9.56 -10.70
C PRO A 104 4.89 10.61 -11.77
N GLY A 105 3.74 11.28 -11.59
CA GLY A 105 3.28 12.35 -12.48
C GLY A 105 2.50 11.87 -13.71
N VAL A 106 2.35 10.57 -13.91
CA VAL A 106 1.68 9.99 -15.08
C VAL A 106 0.35 9.38 -14.69
N ARG A 107 -0.69 9.68 -15.46
CA ARG A 107 -2.05 9.14 -15.31
C ARG A 107 -2.44 8.28 -16.50
N GLY A 108 -3.49 7.47 -16.31
CA GLY A 108 -4.11 6.71 -17.38
C GLY A 108 -3.56 5.29 -17.55
N GLY A 109 -2.82 4.78 -16.58
CA GLY A 109 -2.32 3.41 -16.58
C GLY A 109 -3.38 2.36 -16.28
N PHE A 110 -4.50 2.75 -15.66
CA PHE A 110 -5.60 1.86 -15.31
C PHE A 110 -6.87 2.20 -16.05
N THR A 111 -7.65 1.19 -16.42
CA THR A 111 -8.99 1.36 -16.98
C THR A 111 -9.94 1.94 -15.92
N ALA A 112 -11.10 2.45 -16.35
CA ALA A 112 -12.11 2.94 -15.43
C ALA A 112 -12.58 1.86 -14.44
N GLY A 113 -12.74 0.62 -14.91
CA GLY A 113 -13.09 -0.52 -14.05
C GLY A 113 -12.01 -0.86 -13.02
N GLN A 114 -10.75 -0.84 -13.44
CA GLN A 114 -9.62 -1.04 -12.53
C GLN A 114 -9.53 0.07 -11.47
N GLN A 115 -9.74 1.32 -11.87
CA GLN A 115 -9.76 2.44 -10.92
C GLN A 115 -10.88 2.29 -9.90
N LEU A 116 -12.06 1.86 -10.33
CA LEU A 116 -13.18 1.59 -9.43
C LEU A 116 -12.80 0.53 -8.38
N THR A 117 -12.15 -0.54 -8.83
CA THR A 117 -11.67 -1.61 -7.95
C THR A 117 -10.61 -1.09 -6.97
N ILE A 118 -9.65 -0.31 -7.46
CA ILE A 118 -8.60 0.28 -6.59
C ILE A 118 -9.23 1.15 -5.50
N ARG A 119 -10.22 1.97 -5.85
CA ARG A 119 -10.92 2.81 -4.87
C ARG A 119 -11.68 1.99 -3.84
N ASP A 120 -12.26 0.87 -4.24
CA ASP A 120 -12.90 -0.06 -3.30
C ASP A 120 -11.86 -0.71 -2.36
N ILE A 121 -10.69 -1.07 -2.88
CA ILE A 121 -9.61 -1.63 -2.06
C ILE A 121 -9.19 -0.66 -0.96
N VAL A 122 -8.89 0.59 -1.29
CA VAL A 122 -8.49 1.56 -0.27
C VAL A 122 -9.64 1.92 0.66
N ALA A 123 -10.88 1.81 0.22
CA ALA A 123 -12.06 2.01 1.07
C ALA A 123 -12.14 0.97 2.19
N ASP A 124 -11.63 -0.24 2.02
CA ASP A 124 -11.51 -1.23 3.09
C ASP A 124 -10.68 -0.70 4.27
N THR A 125 -9.75 0.19 4.01
CA THR A 125 -8.88 0.77 5.02
C THR A 125 -9.45 2.04 5.66
N GLU A 126 -10.63 2.47 5.25
CA GLU A 126 -11.33 3.65 5.78
C GLU A 126 -10.46 4.92 5.80
N GLY A 127 -9.63 5.09 4.77
CA GLY A 127 -8.75 6.24 4.63
C GLY A 127 -7.36 6.10 5.28
N VAL A 128 -7.08 4.98 5.94
CA VAL A 128 -5.76 4.72 6.53
C VAL A 128 -4.69 4.53 5.44
N VAL A 129 -5.06 3.96 4.29
CA VAL A 129 -4.23 3.91 3.10
C VAL A 129 -4.85 4.80 2.02
N ARG A 130 -4.00 5.58 1.36
CA ARG A 130 -4.37 6.39 0.20
C ARG A 130 -3.69 5.86 -1.06
N TRP A 131 -4.43 5.89 -2.16
CA TRP A 131 -3.88 5.62 -3.49
C TRP A 131 -3.29 6.91 -4.08
N GLY A 132 -2.03 6.87 -4.48
CA GLY A 132 -1.34 8.03 -5.06
C GLY A 132 -1.92 8.49 -6.40
N GLY A 133 -2.71 7.66 -7.06
CA GLY A 133 -3.45 8.05 -8.27
C GLY A 133 -4.50 9.15 -8.05
N GLU A 134 -4.95 9.33 -6.80
CA GLU A 134 -5.89 10.41 -6.42
C GLU A 134 -5.17 11.70 -6.02
N ASP A 135 -3.86 11.71 -5.94
CA ASP A 135 -3.11 12.89 -5.58
C ASP A 135 -3.00 13.86 -6.76
N ARG A 136 -2.82 15.15 -6.47
CA ARG A 136 -2.67 16.17 -7.49
C ARG A 136 -1.51 15.86 -8.43
N ARG A 137 -0.36 15.47 -7.85
CA ARG A 137 0.74 14.85 -8.58
C ARG A 137 0.50 13.35 -8.55
N ALA A 138 -0.15 12.82 -9.55
CA ALA A 138 -0.53 11.42 -9.60
C ALA A 138 0.69 10.50 -9.51
N TYR A 139 0.56 9.46 -8.70
CA TYR A 139 1.51 8.34 -8.67
C TYR A 139 0.69 7.06 -8.58
N GLU A 140 0.32 6.50 -9.74
CA GLU A 140 -0.69 5.45 -9.81
C GLU A 140 -0.24 4.10 -9.24
N GLY A 141 1.06 3.84 -9.16
CA GLY A 141 1.58 2.64 -8.51
C GLY A 141 1.66 2.74 -7.00
N LEU A 142 1.54 3.94 -6.42
CA LEU A 142 1.83 4.20 -5.01
C LEU A 142 0.59 4.03 -4.13
N PHE A 143 0.79 3.31 -3.03
CA PHE A 143 -0.17 3.20 -1.92
C PHE A 143 0.57 3.49 -0.62
N TYR A 144 0.06 4.40 0.19
CA TYR A 144 0.77 4.85 1.39
C TYR A 144 -0.15 5.08 2.58
N LEU A 145 0.40 4.87 3.78
CA LEU A 145 -0.27 5.21 5.02
C LEU A 145 -0.47 6.72 5.14
N THR A 146 -1.67 7.12 5.54
CA THR A 146 -2.03 8.52 5.80
C THR A 146 -1.87 8.90 7.27
N VAL A 147 -1.82 7.92 8.16
CA VAL A 147 -1.85 8.10 9.60
C VAL A 147 -0.45 8.19 10.19
N ARG A 148 -0.32 8.93 11.29
CA ARG A 148 0.93 9.07 12.03
C ARG A 148 1.17 7.87 12.95
N PRO A 149 2.43 7.67 13.42
CA PRO A 149 2.70 6.67 14.44
C PRO A 149 1.80 6.86 15.67
N GLY A 150 1.27 5.76 16.20
CA GLY A 150 0.39 5.79 17.37
C GLY A 150 -1.08 6.11 17.09
N ASP A 151 -1.45 6.35 15.84
CA ASP A 151 -2.85 6.58 15.49
C ASP A 151 -3.65 5.28 15.63
N GLN A 152 -4.68 5.31 16.46
CA GLN A 152 -5.50 4.13 16.76
C GLN A 152 -6.30 3.61 15.57
N ARG A 153 -6.52 4.43 14.55
CA ARG A 153 -7.20 3.99 13.32
C ARG A 153 -6.45 2.88 12.61
N LEU A 154 -5.12 2.95 12.61
CA LEU A 154 -4.29 1.89 12.04
C LEU A 154 -4.53 0.55 12.74
N ARG A 155 -4.51 0.56 14.07
CA ARG A 155 -4.76 -0.63 14.89
C ARG A 155 -6.14 -1.22 14.63
N ARG A 156 -7.16 -0.37 14.58
CA ARG A 156 -8.53 -0.78 14.32
C ARG A 156 -8.68 -1.45 12.96
N ILE A 157 -8.12 -0.86 11.92
CA ILE A 157 -8.19 -1.41 10.56
C ILE A 157 -7.39 -2.71 10.47
N ALA A 158 -6.19 -2.77 11.04
CA ALA A 158 -5.40 -3.99 11.06
C ALA A 158 -6.14 -5.14 11.75
N SER A 159 -6.77 -4.88 12.89
CA SER A 159 -7.58 -5.87 13.61
C SER A 159 -8.76 -6.37 12.77
N LYS A 160 -9.42 -5.47 12.06
CA LYS A 160 -10.54 -5.78 11.17
C LYS A 160 -10.09 -6.67 10.01
N ILE A 161 -8.96 -6.36 9.39
CA ILE A 161 -8.38 -7.16 8.30
C ILE A 161 -7.99 -8.55 8.79
N ARG A 162 -7.36 -8.66 9.95
CA ARG A 162 -7.02 -9.96 10.56
C ARG A 162 -8.27 -10.81 10.80
N ALA A 163 -9.34 -10.21 11.28
CA ALA A 163 -10.60 -10.91 11.47
C ALA A 163 -11.19 -11.42 10.15
N TRP A 164 -11.11 -10.63 9.09
CA TRP A 164 -11.53 -11.08 7.75
C TRP A 164 -10.68 -12.26 7.25
N ASP A 165 -9.37 -12.21 7.42
CA ASP A 165 -8.46 -13.26 6.96
C ASP A 165 -8.69 -14.59 7.70
N GLU A 166 -9.15 -14.54 8.95
CA GLU A 166 -9.49 -15.71 9.76
C GLU A 166 -10.89 -16.25 9.50
N THR A 167 -11.72 -15.51 8.77
CA THR A 167 -13.12 -15.89 8.52
C THR A 167 -13.30 -16.38 7.08
N PRO A 168 -13.68 -17.65 6.85
CA PRO A 168 -13.92 -18.14 5.49
C PRO A 168 -14.96 -17.30 4.74
N GLY A 169 -14.67 -17.00 3.46
CA GLY A 169 -15.54 -16.22 2.59
C GLY A 169 -15.44 -14.71 2.77
N THR A 170 -14.47 -14.22 3.54
CA THR A 170 -14.17 -12.79 3.69
C THR A 170 -12.69 -12.51 3.44
N GLY A 171 -12.31 -11.24 3.38
CA GLY A 171 -10.91 -10.83 3.16
C GLY A 171 -10.48 -10.85 1.70
N ALA A 172 -9.17 -10.73 1.49
CA ALA A 172 -8.58 -10.73 0.15
C ALA A 172 -8.78 -12.09 -0.51
N GLY A 173 -9.08 -12.08 -1.82
CA GLY A 173 -9.38 -13.30 -2.58
C GLY A 173 -10.86 -13.66 -2.65
N THR A 174 -11.72 -12.98 -1.90
CA THR A 174 -13.18 -13.17 -1.97
C THR A 174 -13.81 -12.47 -3.17
N VAL A 175 -13.13 -11.52 -3.78
CA VAL A 175 -13.55 -10.75 -4.96
C VAL A 175 -14.97 -10.20 -4.85
N PRO A 176 -15.17 -9.10 -4.10
CA PRO A 176 -16.49 -8.49 -3.96
C PRO A 176 -16.96 -7.84 -5.26
N ASP A 177 -18.27 -7.65 -5.41
CA ASP A 177 -18.82 -6.83 -6.49
C ASP A 177 -18.65 -5.34 -6.14
N VAL A 178 -17.60 -4.72 -6.68
CA VAL A 178 -17.28 -3.31 -6.44
C VAL A 178 -18.28 -2.36 -7.11
N THR A 179 -19.16 -2.88 -7.99
CA THR A 179 -20.21 -2.09 -8.63
C THR A 179 -21.45 -1.93 -7.76
N GLU A 180 -21.56 -2.67 -6.66
CA GLU A 180 -22.66 -2.49 -5.71
C GLU A 180 -22.74 -1.05 -5.22
N SER A 181 -23.95 -0.50 -5.16
CA SER A 181 -24.16 0.92 -4.84
C SER A 181 -23.61 1.32 -3.47
N SER A 182 -23.72 0.45 -2.45
CA SER A 182 -23.16 0.70 -1.12
C SER A 182 -21.63 0.78 -1.13
N ARG A 183 -20.99 -0.11 -1.89
CA ARG A 183 -19.52 -0.12 -2.02
C ARG A 183 -19.02 1.09 -2.81
N ARG A 184 -19.69 1.45 -3.87
CA ARG A 184 -19.36 2.63 -4.68
C ARG A 184 -19.50 3.93 -3.88
N ARG A 185 -20.55 4.05 -3.07
CA ARG A 185 -20.74 5.21 -2.19
C ARG A 185 -19.66 5.32 -1.14
N ARG A 186 -19.30 4.19 -0.52
CA ARG A 186 -18.19 4.14 0.45
C ARG A 186 -16.88 4.61 -0.17
N ALA A 187 -16.53 4.09 -1.34
CA ALA A 187 -15.30 4.46 -2.05
C ALA A 187 -15.29 5.94 -2.43
N ALA A 188 -16.42 6.47 -2.92
CA ALA A 188 -16.55 7.87 -3.28
C ALA A 188 -16.40 8.81 -2.07
N ALA A 189 -16.92 8.42 -0.90
CA ALA A 189 -16.84 9.21 0.33
C ALA A 189 -15.39 9.35 0.86
N LEU A 190 -14.49 8.46 0.45
CA LEU A 190 -13.10 8.42 0.92
C LEU A 190 -12.08 8.98 -0.10
N ARG A 191 -12.56 9.57 -1.19
CA ARG A 191 -11.71 10.17 -2.24
C ARG A 191 -11.16 11.53 -1.83
#